data_7e5a4adbb5517c06a46c22f2146d8e34
#
_entry.id   7e5a4adbb5517c06a46c22f2146d8e34
#
_cell.length_a   1.000
_cell.length_b   1.000
_cell.length_c   1.000
_cell.angle_alpha   90.00
_cell.angle_beta   90.00
_cell.angle_gamma   90.00
#
_symmetry.space_group_name_H-M   'P 1'
#
loop_
_entity.id
_entity.type
_entity.pdbx_description
1 polymer ?
#
loop_
_entity_poly.entity_id
_entity_poly.type
_entity_poly.pdbx_seq_one_letter_code
_entity_poly.pdbx_strand_id
1 'polypeptide(L)'
;VERGELLLKLTDMSRLPLSVIREIGQRYAKKAKQMAGLYNIDIDGIGAIINTLDELEENKQKEILETMLQNDLNKGQIVESKFIGFFNIHKLEADTLQNAFMDLETETLLNALFGADEKTIEAVLNTRPPREGEMIKSELESGRTVSNSARSIARKEMLSKVRKFA
;
A
#
# COMPACT_ATOMS: atom_id res chain seq x y z
N VAL A 1 10.14 -37.20 -0.76
CA VAL A 1 9.24 -37.53 0.35
C VAL A 1 9.25 -36.41 1.40
N GLU A 2 10.43 -35.94 1.86
CA GLU A 2 10.54 -34.91 2.91
C GLU A 2 9.88 -33.55 2.58
N ARG A 3 9.88 -33.12 1.31
CA ARG A 3 9.29 -31.81 0.92
C ARG A 3 7.76 -31.79 1.01
N GLY A 4 7.12 -32.92 0.69
CA GLY A 4 5.65 -33.05 0.77
C GLY A 4 5.17 -33.08 2.23
N GLU A 5 5.89 -33.80 3.09
CA GLU A 5 5.58 -33.83 4.53
C GLU A 5 5.76 -32.46 5.21
N LEU A 6 6.73 -31.66 4.75
CA LEU A 6 6.96 -30.32 5.27
C LEU A 6 5.82 -29.36 4.88
N LEU A 7 5.33 -29.48 3.65
CA LEU A 7 4.20 -28.70 3.17
C LEU A 7 2.89 -29.08 3.90
N LEU A 8 2.67 -30.38 4.16
CA LEU A 8 1.53 -30.85 4.95
C LEU A 8 1.58 -30.31 6.39
N LYS A 9 2.74 -30.28 7.02
CA LYS A 9 2.89 -29.67 8.35
C LYS A 9 2.64 -28.17 8.35
N LEU A 10 2.90 -27.45 7.25
CA LEU A 10 2.58 -26.04 7.14
C LEU A 10 1.06 -25.77 7.06
N THR A 11 0.28 -26.70 6.54
CA THR A 11 -1.19 -26.57 6.50
C THR A 11 -1.83 -26.66 7.89
N ASP A 12 -1.19 -27.33 8.82
CA ASP A 12 -1.68 -27.47 10.21
C ASP A 12 -1.31 -26.25 11.09
N MET A 13 -0.47 -25.34 10.57
CA MET A 13 0.03 -24.18 11.31
C MET A 13 -0.91 -22.98 11.17
N SER A 14 -2.07 -23.03 11.82
CA SER A 14 -3.04 -21.92 11.77
C SER A 14 -2.66 -20.71 12.63
N ARG A 15 -1.74 -20.86 13.61
CA ARG A 15 -1.25 -19.75 14.46
C ARG A 15 0.14 -20.08 15.01
N LEU A 16 1.14 -19.26 14.64
CA LEU A 16 2.46 -19.31 15.26
C LEU A 16 2.66 -18.10 16.19
N PRO A 17 3.17 -18.30 17.43
CA PRO A 17 3.61 -17.19 18.25
C PRO A 17 4.68 -16.35 17.54
N LEU A 18 4.60 -15.04 17.67
CA LEU A 18 5.54 -14.10 17.04
C LEU A 18 7.01 -14.38 17.43
N SER A 19 7.25 -14.89 18.65
CA SER A 19 8.55 -15.32 19.13
C SER A 19 9.13 -16.46 18.30
N VAL A 20 8.31 -17.44 17.90
CA VAL A 20 8.72 -18.57 17.07
C VAL A 20 9.07 -18.12 15.66
N ILE A 21 8.26 -17.21 15.08
CA ILE A 21 8.54 -16.62 13.75
C ILE A 21 9.87 -15.87 13.78
N ARG A 22 10.12 -15.09 14.84
CA ARG A 22 11.38 -14.34 15.02
C ARG A 22 12.58 -15.29 15.17
N GLU A 23 12.46 -16.33 15.95
CA GLU A 23 13.53 -17.33 16.14
C GLU A 23 13.86 -18.08 14.84
N ILE A 24 12.82 -18.52 14.11
CA ILE A 24 12.97 -19.13 12.79
C ILE A 24 13.68 -18.15 11.83
N GLY A 25 13.21 -16.91 11.77
CA GLY A 25 13.80 -15.87 10.93
C GLY A 25 15.28 -15.63 11.22
N GLN A 26 15.67 -15.54 12.49
CA GLN A 26 17.06 -15.38 12.92
C GLN A 26 17.94 -16.60 12.56
N ARG A 27 17.45 -17.81 12.76
CA ARG A 27 18.18 -19.05 12.41
C ARG A 27 18.40 -19.15 10.89
N TYR A 28 17.35 -18.87 10.10
CA TYR A 28 17.48 -18.91 8.64
C TYR A 28 18.35 -17.78 8.09
N ALA A 29 18.27 -16.56 8.64
CA ALA A 29 19.16 -15.46 8.26
C ALA A 29 20.63 -15.78 8.53
N LYS A 30 20.94 -16.43 9.65
CA LYS A 30 22.31 -16.89 9.96
C LYS A 30 22.77 -17.96 8.97
N LYS A 31 21.92 -18.94 8.66
CA LYS A 31 22.24 -20.01 7.70
C LYS A 31 22.37 -19.48 6.30
N ALA A 32 21.50 -18.55 5.87
CA ALA A 32 21.59 -17.89 4.58
C ALA A 32 22.91 -17.11 4.41
N LYS A 33 23.36 -16.39 5.46
CA LYS A 33 24.66 -15.70 5.45
C LYS A 33 25.84 -16.67 5.31
N GLN A 34 25.77 -17.85 5.89
CA GLN A 34 26.80 -18.87 5.76
C GLN A 34 26.82 -19.55 4.38
N MET A 35 25.67 -19.57 3.71
CA MET A 35 25.53 -20.12 2.37
C MET A 35 25.67 -19.04 1.27
N ALA A 36 25.78 -17.76 1.65
CA ALA A 36 25.99 -16.65 0.74
C ALA A 36 27.31 -16.84 -0.02
N GLY A 37 27.21 -17.22 -1.27
CA GLY A 37 28.35 -17.56 -2.15
C GLY A 37 28.19 -18.88 -2.88
N LEU A 38 27.26 -19.76 -2.42
CA LEU A 38 27.00 -21.04 -3.09
C LEU A 38 25.83 -20.98 -4.09
N TYR A 39 24.82 -20.16 -3.81
CA TYR A 39 23.67 -19.94 -4.69
C TYR A 39 23.13 -18.53 -4.48
N ASN A 40 23.12 -17.70 -5.49
CA ASN A 40 22.37 -16.44 -5.50
C ASN A 40 20.93 -16.76 -5.88
N ILE A 41 20.01 -16.56 -4.94
CA ILE A 41 18.58 -16.55 -5.21
C ILE A 41 18.20 -15.06 -5.23
N ASP A 42 17.74 -14.58 -6.38
CA ASP A 42 17.17 -13.24 -6.47
C ASP A 42 15.85 -13.22 -5.68
N ILE A 43 15.86 -12.57 -4.53
CA ILE A 43 14.67 -12.35 -3.71
C ILE A 43 14.26 -10.90 -3.95
N ASP A 44 13.06 -10.67 -4.48
CA ASP A 44 12.45 -9.35 -4.53
C ASP A 44 11.98 -8.94 -3.12
N GLY A 45 12.94 -8.53 -2.30
CA GLY A 45 12.67 -8.07 -0.94
C GLY A 45 11.83 -6.81 -0.90
N ILE A 46 11.93 -5.94 -1.91
CA ILE A 46 11.14 -4.71 -2.00
C ILE A 46 9.69 -5.05 -2.35
N GLY A 47 9.45 -5.91 -3.33
CA GLY A 47 8.12 -6.38 -3.66
C GLY A 47 7.44 -7.09 -2.49
N ALA A 48 8.17 -7.87 -1.71
CA ALA A 48 7.64 -8.50 -0.50
C ALA A 48 7.21 -7.47 0.56
N ILE A 49 7.99 -6.39 0.74
CA ILE A 49 7.63 -5.28 1.64
C ILE A 49 6.38 -4.55 1.13
N ILE A 50 6.33 -4.22 -0.16
CA ILE A 50 5.19 -3.55 -0.78
C ILE A 50 3.91 -4.37 -0.60
N ASN A 51 3.95 -5.67 -0.90
CA ASN A 51 2.82 -6.57 -0.69
C ASN A 51 2.37 -6.62 0.78
N THR A 52 3.32 -6.60 1.71
CA THR A 52 3.00 -6.55 3.15
C THR A 52 2.34 -5.23 3.54
N LEU A 53 2.83 -4.10 3.02
CA LEU A 53 2.23 -2.79 3.27
C LEU A 53 0.80 -2.72 2.71
N ASP A 54 0.55 -3.31 1.55
CA ASP A 54 -0.78 -3.30 0.91
C ASP A 54 -1.87 -4.01 1.73
N GLU A 55 -1.48 -4.97 2.55
CA GLU A 55 -2.43 -5.68 3.45
C GLU A 55 -2.74 -4.90 4.73
N LEU A 56 -2.01 -3.81 5.01
CA LEU A 56 -2.16 -3.03 6.23
C LEU A 56 -3.13 -1.86 6.05
N GLU A 57 -3.67 -1.39 7.18
CA GLU A 57 -4.41 -0.14 7.23
C GLU A 57 -3.49 1.07 6.98
N GLU A 58 -4.01 2.13 6.39
CA GLU A 58 -3.26 3.33 5.98
C GLU A 58 -2.39 3.93 7.09
N ASN A 59 -2.89 3.99 8.32
CA ASN A 59 -2.14 4.52 9.45
C ASN A 59 -0.89 3.67 9.74
N LYS A 60 -1.01 2.34 9.60
CA LYS A 60 0.11 1.40 9.79
C LYS A 60 1.11 1.47 8.64
N GLN A 61 0.63 1.67 7.42
CA GLN A 61 1.49 1.90 6.27
C GLN A 61 2.39 3.13 6.50
N LYS A 62 1.80 4.26 6.93
CA LYS A 62 2.53 5.50 7.25
C LYS A 62 3.57 5.29 8.35
N GLU A 63 3.15 4.69 9.49
CA GLU A 63 4.02 4.40 10.64
C GLU A 63 5.24 3.57 10.25
N ILE A 64 5.03 2.53 9.43
CA ILE A 64 6.12 1.65 8.98
C ILE A 64 7.06 2.37 8.03
N LEU A 65 6.54 3.12 7.05
CA LEU A 65 7.37 3.88 6.12
C LEU A 65 8.21 4.96 6.84
N GLU A 66 7.61 5.69 7.78
CA GLU A 66 8.32 6.65 8.61
C GLU A 66 9.43 5.97 9.42
N THR A 67 9.14 4.83 10.04
CA THR A 67 10.13 4.04 10.80
C THR A 67 11.27 3.56 9.89
N MET A 68 10.97 3.14 8.66
CA MET A 68 11.99 2.74 7.70
C MET A 68 12.89 3.92 7.29
N LEU A 69 12.30 5.08 7.03
CA LEU A 69 13.04 6.30 6.69
C LEU A 69 13.95 6.77 7.83
N GLN A 70 13.49 6.64 9.07
CA GLN A 70 14.28 7.00 10.27
C GLN A 70 15.46 6.05 10.50
N ASN A 71 15.28 4.75 10.27
CA ASN A 71 16.30 3.74 10.51
C ASN A 71 17.33 3.61 9.38
N ASP A 72 16.90 3.74 8.12
CA ASP A 72 17.77 3.70 6.94
C ASP A 72 17.13 4.53 5.82
N LEU A 73 17.56 5.78 5.71
CA LEU A 73 17.01 6.74 4.77
C LEU A 73 17.04 6.22 3.33
N ASN A 74 18.15 5.60 2.91
CA ASN A 74 18.30 5.13 1.53
C ASN A 74 17.30 4.00 1.21
N LYS A 75 17.19 3.00 2.09
CA LYS A 75 16.24 1.91 1.90
C LYS A 75 14.80 2.36 2.05
N GLY A 76 14.52 3.24 3.01
CA GLY A 76 13.22 3.85 3.20
C GLY A 76 12.74 4.58 1.95
N GLN A 77 13.61 5.41 1.34
CA GLN A 77 13.29 6.13 0.10
C GLN A 77 13.04 5.19 -1.09
N ILE A 78 13.79 4.09 -1.21
CA ILE A 78 13.56 3.10 -2.27
C ILE A 78 12.17 2.47 -2.12
N VAL A 79 11.77 2.10 -0.90
CA VAL A 79 10.43 1.54 -0.65
C VAL A 79 9.36 2.60 -0.88
N GLU A 80 9.52 3.81 -0.33
CA GLU A 80 8.57 4.92 -0.49
C GLU A 80 8.33 5.28 -1.96
N SER A 81 9.38 5.27 -2.78
CA SER A 81 9.27 5.60 -4.21
C SER A 81 8.52 4.55 -5.03
N LYS A 82 8.48 3.32 -4.55
CA LYS A 82 7.80 2.19 -5.22
C LYS A 82 6.44 1.86 -4.60
N PHE A 83 6.18 2.31 -3.38
CA PHE A 83 4.92 2.07 -2.70
C PHE A 83 3.91 3.16 -3.04
N ILE A 84 2.79 2.76 -3.64
CA ILE A 84 1.67 3.65 -3.94
C ILE A 84 0.57 3.39 -2.92
N GLY A 85 0.50 4.25 -1.90
CA GLY A 85 -0.57 4.29 -0.91
C GLY A 85 -1.51 5.46 -1.18
N PHE A 86 -2.72 5.45 -0.62
CA PHE A 86 -3.70 6.52 -0.83
C PHE A 86 -3.16 7.89 -0.39
N PHE A 87 -2.41 7.93 0.70
CA PHE A 87 -1.87 9.16 1.28
C PHE A 87 -0.71 9.80 0.47
N ASN A 88 -0.15 9.09 -0.50
CA ASN A 88 0.94 9.62 -1.33
C ASN A 88 0.61 9.69 -2.83
N ILE A 89 -0.65 9.43 -3.22
CA ILE A 89 -1.06 9.53 -4.64
C ILE A 89 -0.86 10.94 -5.19
N HIS A 90 -0.92 11.98 -4.36
CA HIS A 90 -0.67 13.36 -4.77
C HIS A 90 0.77 13.62 -5.25
N LYS A 91 1.71 12.69 -5.01
CA LYS A 91 3.09 12.75 -5.50
C LYS A 91 3.24 12.21 -6.93
N LEU A 92 2.20 11.58 -7.47
CA LEU A 92 2.23 11.02 -8.82
C LEU A 92 2.02 12.11 -9.87
N GLU A 93 2.49 11.82 -11.08
CA GLU A 93 2.30 12.70 -12.23
C GLU A 93 0.81 12.94 -12.52
N ALA A 94 0.47 14.19 -12.86
CA ALA A 94 -0.92 14.60 -13.12
C ALA A 94 -1.59 13.76 -14.22
N ASP A 95 -0.84 13.43 -15.28
CA ASP A 95 -1.32 12.60 -16.38
C ASP A 95 -1.65 11.17 -15.92
N THR A 96 -0.85 10.61 -15.03
CA THR A 96 -1.10 9.30 -14.41
C THR A 96 -2.42 9.32 -13.64
N LEU A 97 -2.63 10.33 -12.79
CA LEU A 97 -3.85 10.48 -12.02
C LEU A 97 -5.06 10.70 -12.92
N GLN A 98 -4.93 11.53 -13.95
CA GLN A 98 -6.01 11.82 -14.91
C GLN A 98 -6.44 10.54 -15.63
N ASN A 99 -5.50 9.76 -16.16
CA ASN A 99 -5.79 8.50 -16.84
C ASN A 99 -6.40 7.46 -15.89
N ALA A 100 -5.91 7.39 -14.66
CA ALA A 100 -6.40 6.44 -13.66
C ALA A 100 -7.82 6.74 -13.21
N PHE A 101 -8.19 8.02 -13.12
CA PHE A 101 -9.47 8.43 -12.52
C PHE A 101 -10.53 8.84 -13.54
N MET A 102 -10.20 8.93 -14.81
CA MET A 102 -11.11 9.36 -15.87
C MET A 102 -12.47 8.62 -15.86
N ASP A 103 -12.43 7.31 -15.63
CA ASP A 103 -13.61 6.43 -15.64
C ASP A 103 -14.15 6.11 -14.23
N LEU A 104 -13.64 6.78 -13.17
CA LEU A 104 -14.17 6.56 -11.83
C LEU A 104 -15.47 7.34 -11.62
N GLU A 105 -16.42 6.66 -10.98
CA GLU A 105 -17.68 7.28 -10.60
C GLU A 105 -17.46 8.37 -9.54
N THR A 106 -18.21 9.46 -9.62
CA THR A 106 -18.15 10.57 -8.66
C THR A 106 -18.40 10.10 -7.22
N GLU A 107 -19.29 9.13 -7.03
CA GLU A 107 -19.58 8.56 -5.72
C GLU A 107 -18.37 7.80 -5.13
N THR A 108 -17.62 7.07 -5.95
CA THR A 108 -16.36 6.42 -5.54
C THR A 108 -15.33 7.47 -5.10
N LEU A 109 -15.19 8.57 -5.85
CA LEU A 109 -14.29 9.66 -5.49
C LEU A 109 -14.69 10.31 -4.17
N LEU A 110 -15.97 10.63 -3.98
CA LEU A 110 -16.50 11.21 -2.74
C LEU A 110 -16.20 10.32 -1.54
N ASN A 111 -16.48 9.03 -1.66
CA ASN A 111 -16.23 8.07 -0.59
C ASN A 111 -14.74 7.91 -0.27
N ALA A 112 -13.88 7.90 -1.27
CA ALA A 112 -12.43 7.77 -1.08
C ALA A 112 -11.80 9.01 -0.48
N LEU A 113 -12.21 10.21 -0.95
CA LEU A 113 -11.69 11.50 -0.51
C LEU A 113 -12.19 11.92 0.86
N PHE A 114 -13.24 11.29 1.38
CA PHE A 114 -13.75 11.60 2.70
C PHE A 114 -12.67 11.43 3.78
N GLY A 115 -12.33 12.53 4.48
CA GLY A 115 -11.27 12.55 5.50
C GLY A 115 -9.84 12.37 4.92
N ALA A 116 -9.65 12.63 3.63
CA ALA A 116 -8.33 12.73 3.03
C ALA A 116 -7.67 14.09 3.36
N ASP A 117 -6.35 14.17 3.22
CA ASP A 117 -5.63 15.43 3.32
C ASP A 117 -5.90 16.32 2.10
N GLU A 118 -5.72 17.64 2.30
CA GLU A 118 -6.03 18.64 1.28
C GLU A 118 -5.23 18.44 -0.02
N LYS A 119 -3.95 18.05 0.08
CA LYS A 119 -3.11 17.80 -1.09
C LYS A 119 -3.64 16.65 -1.95
N THR A 120 -4.09 15.58 -1.29
CA THR A 120 -4.71 14.44 -1.97
C THR A 120 -6.04 14.83 -2.62
N ILE A 121 -6.87 15.62 -1.91
CA ILE A 121 -8.13 16.13 -2.46
C ILE A 121 -7.87 16.98 -3.70
N GLU A 122 -7.00 17.98 -3.60
CA GLU A 122 -6.67 18.86 -4.73
C GLU A 122 -6.10 18.09 -5.93
N ALA A 123 -5.16 17.16 -5.69
CA ALA A 123 -4.58 16.37 -6.77
C ALA A 123 -5.64 15.56 -7.52
N VAL A 124 -6.61 14.98 -6.82
CA VAL A 124 -7.70 14.21 -7.44
C VAL A 124 -8.71 15.15 -8.12
N LEU A 125 -9.11 16.26 -7.50
CA LEU A 125 -10.06 17.20 -8.10
C LEU A 125 -9.52 17.82 -9.39
N ASN A 126 -8.22 18.07 -9.49
CA ASN A 126 -7.57 18.60 -10.69
C ASN A 126 -7.64 17.62 -11.89
N THR A 127 -7.97 16.35 -11.65
CA THR A 127 -8.22 15.39 -12.75
C THR A 127 -9.61 15.50 -13.35
N ARG A 128 -10.49 16.31 -12.76
CA ARG A 128 -11.90 16.47 -13.18
C ARG A 128 -12.16 17.82 -13.84
N PRO A 129 -13.20 17.92 -14.66
CA PRO A 129 -13.68 19.21 -15.12
C PRO A 129 -13.95 20.14 -13.92
N PRO A 130 -13.62 21.45 -14.01
CA PRO A 130 -13.72 22.37 -12.86
C PRO A 130 -15.08 22.36 -12.17
N ARG A 131 -16.16 22.27 -12.93
CA ARG A 131 -17.53 22.20 -12.41
C ARG A 131 -17.80 20.98 -11.55
N GLU A 132 -17.28 19.82 -11.98
CA GLU A 132 -17.38 18.55 -11.23
C GLU A 132 -16.50 18.60 -9.97
N GLY A 133 -15.29 19.14 -10.09
CA GLY A 133 -14.39 19.34 -8.96
C GLY A 133 -15.01 20.20 -7.85
N GLU A 134 -15.64 21.34 -8.22
CA GLU A 134 -16.35 22.21 -7.27
C GLU A 134 -17.53 21.50 -6.62
N MET A 135 -18.29 20.71 -7.37
CA MET A 135 -19.40 19.92 -6.83
C MET A 135 -18.90 18.89 -5.81
N ILE A 136 -17.85 18.14 -6.14
CA ILE A 136 -17.25 17.15 -5.23
C ILE A 136 -16.75 17.85 -3.96
N LYS A 137 -16.06 18.99 -4.09
CA LYS A 137 -15.56 19.76 -2.95
C LYS A 137 -16.70 20.22 -2.03
N SER A 138 -17.75 20.78 -2.60
CA SER A 138 -18.96 21.21 -1.85
C SER A 138 -19.61 20.04 -1.12
N GLU A 139 -19.67 18.88 -1.76
CA GLU A 139 -20.27 17.68 -1.14
C GLU A 139 -19.39 17.13 0.01
N LEU A 140 -18.07 17.19 -0.09
CA LEU A 140 -17.17 16.83 1.00
C LEU A 140 -17.32 17.76 2.22
N GLU A 141 -17.62 19.03 1.98
CA GLU A 141 -17.84 20.06 3.02
C GLU A 141 -19.27 20.05 3.60
N SER A 142 -20.21 19.37 2.96
CA SER A 142 -21.66 19.39 3.34
C SER A 142 -21.99 18.67 4.64
N GLY A 143 -21.00 18.06 5.33
CA GLY A 143 -21.22 17.27 6.54
C GLY A 143 -21.69 15.85 6.26
N ARG A 144 -21.59 15.36 5.03
CA ARG A 144 -21.80 13.96 4.66
C ARG A 144 -21.01 13.03 5.57
N THR A 145 -21.55 11.90 5.90
CA THR A 145 -20.86 10.84 6.64
C THR A 145 -20.63 9.63 5.73
N VAL A 146 -19.41 9.09 5.75
CA VAL A 146 -19.04 7.90 4.99
C VAL A 146 -18.54 6.84 5.97
N SER A 147 -19.07 5.62 5.84
CA SER A 147 -18.62 4.51 6.69
C SER A 147 -17.16 4.16 6.40
N ASN A 148 -16.43 3.65 7.40
CA ASN A 148 -15.05 3.19 7.23
C ASN A 148 -14.92 2.12 6.15
N SER A 149 -15.92 1.24 6.05
CA SER A 149 -15.95 0.19 5.01
C SER A 149 -16.08 0.78 3.61
N ALA A 150 -17.04 1.68 3.38
CA ALA A 150 -17.23 2.34 2.08
C ALA A 150 -15.99 3.11 1.66
N ARG A 151 -15.38 3.87 2.59
CA ARG A 151 -14.13 4.59 2.36
C ARG A 151 -12.98 3.66 1.99
N SER A 152 -12.80 2.55 2.71
CA SER A 152 -11.72 1.58 2.44
C SER A 152 -11.90 0.93 1.08
N ILE A 153 -13.11 0.54 0.70
CA ILE A 153 -13.41 -0.05 -0.62
C ILE A 153 -13.09 0.95 -1.73
N ALA A 154 -13.57 2.19 -1.61
CA ALA A 154 -13.35 3.23 -2.59
C ALA A 154 -11.85 3.57 -2.77
N ARG A 155 -11.09 3.66 -1.65
CA ARG A 155 -9.64 3.87 -1.71
C ARG A 155 -8.89 2.72 -2.38
N LYS A 156 -9.27 1.47 -2.10
CA LYS A 156 -8.70 0.29 -2.79
C LYS A 156 -8.99 0.30 -4.28
N GLU A 157 -10.19 0.68 -4.68
CA GLU A 157 -10.55 0.81 -6.08
C GLU A 157 -9.70 1.87 -6.78
N MET A 158 -9.57 3.07 -6.20
CA MET A 158 -8.70 4.13 -6.71
C MET A 158 -7.26 3.66 -6.87
N LEU A 159 -6.68 3.04 -5.84
CA LEU A 159 -5.31 2.51 -5.89
C LEU A 159 -5.13 1.43 -6.96
N SER A 160 -6.12 0.55 -7.13
CA SER A 160 -6.11 -0.46 -8.20
C SER A 160 -6.07 0.16 -9.60
N LYS A 161 -6.75 1.31 -9.80
CA LYS A 161 -6.70 2.05 -11.06
C LYS A 161 -5.34 2.72 -11.24
N VAL A 162 -4.87 3.45 -10.24
CA VAL A 162 -3.57 4.15 -10.29
C VAL A 162 -2.42 3.20 -10.65
N ARG A 163 -2.36 2.03 -10.00
CA ARG A 163 -1.30 1.03 -10.22
C ARG A 163 -1.26 0.43 -11.63
N LYS A 164 -2.26 0.67 -12.45
CA LYS A 164 -2.26 0.26 -13.86
C LYS A 164 -1.53 1.25 -14.76
N PHE A 165 -1.36 2.48 -14.30
CA PHE A 165 -0.79 3.58 -15.07
C PHE A 165 0.54 4.12 -14.49
N ALA A 166 0.89 3.72 -13.26
CA ALA A 166 2.12 4.14 -12.56
C ALA A 166 3.35 3.26 -12.84
#